data_2474550a2078d8f59210af9036a3de57
#
_entry.id   2474550a2078d8f59210af9036a3de57
#
_cell.length_a   1.000
_cell.length_b   1.000
_cell.length_c   1.000
_cell.angle_alpha   90.00
_cell.angle_beta   90.00
_cell.angle_gamma   90.00
#
_symmetry.space_group_name_H-M   'P 1'
#
loop_
_entity.id
_entity.type
_entity.pdbx_description
1 polymer ?
#
loop_
_entity_poly.entity_id
_entity_poly.type
_entity_poly.pdbx_seq_one_letter_code
_entity_poly.pdbx_strand_id
1 'polypeptide(L)'
;MLANFVLILGVLAFTLALRTYRHPFLQKLGALGILATSYLTGYLLTGSWGIGLACASTWLLLPWLDLITRIRKLTLPREKSLRNRPPPGAHVFPNLSELTEEVEENGFEHIADAGWDWEDYQQFFRLFYRADERVQAAVCLVDQQDVAFYYLSLSSRAKDGTIWTTWNYPFSYSLKLAPHWRVNRVKGDLSFLELFEDHRAFLKKHGIAPELLEELDAERIPLEVQKDLRAQVAHNLAAGVLKPVGDAEVRYSWRGLLFLWLQFLRDLVRLT
;
A
#
# COMPACT_ATOMS: atom_id res chain seq x y z
N MET A 1 -26.57 21.22 -30.33
CA MET A 1 -25.92 21.46 -29.03
C MET A 1 -26.69 20.86 -27.85
N LEU A 2 -28.00 21.18 -27.68
CA LEU A 2 -28.78 20.64 -26.55
C LEU A 2 -28.80 19.10 -26.50
N ALA A 3 -29.00 18.44 -27.64
CA ALA A 3 -29.00 16.98 -27.73
C ALA A 3 -27.65 16.35 -27.31
N ASN A 4 -26.54 16.95 -27.70
CA ASN A 4 -25.21 16.50 -27.29
C ASN A 4 -25.00 16.64 -25.77
N PHE A 5 -25.48 17.73 -25.19
CA PHE A 5 -25.39 17.98 -23.77
C PHE A 5 -26.23 16.96 -22.95
N VAL A 6 -27.46 16.70 -23.40
CA VAL A 6 -28.34 15.68 -22.82
C VAL A 6 -27.71 14.28 -22.90
N LEU A 7 -27.07 13.93 -24.04
CA LEU A 7 -26.37 12.66 -24.20
C LEU A 7 -25.20 12.55 -23.21
N ILE A 8 -24.37 13.58 -23.09
CA ILE A 8 -23.22 13.56 -22.16
C ILE A 8 -23.71 13.38 -20.72
N LEU A 9 -24.74 14.12 -20.31
CA LEU A 9 -25.31 14.01 -18.97
C LEU A 9 -25.93 12.63 -18.72
N GLY A 10 -26.61 12.06 -19.72
CA GLY A 10 -27.19 10.72 -19.62
C GLY A 10 -26.13 9.63 -19.44
N VAL A 11 -25.04 9.69 -20.22
CA VAL A 11 -23.91 8.75 -20.09
C VAL A 11 -23.21 8.92 -18.75
N LEU A 12 -23.01 10.17 -18.28
CA LEU A 12 -22.42 10.44 -16.97
C LEU A 12 -23.28 9.89 -15.84
N ALA A 13 -24.59 10.17 -15.85
CA ALA A 13 -25.52 9.67 -14.84
C ALA A 13 -25.56 8.15 -14.80
N PHE A 14 -25.62 7.49 -15.96
CA PHE A 14 -25.55 6.03 -16.06
C PHE A 14 -24.23 5.47 -15.51
N THR A 15 -23.11 6.10 -15.86
CA THR A 15 -21.78 5.75 -15.39
C THR A 15 -21.66 5.84 -13.86
N LEU A 16 -22.17 6.93 -13.26
CA LEU A 16 -22.18 7.10 -11.81
C LEU A 16 -23.09 6.07 -11.15
N ALA A 17 -24.25 5.79 -11.72
CA ALA A 17 -25.15 4.75 -11.22
C ALA A 17 -24.48 3.37 -11.20
N LEU A 18 -23.71 3.01 -12.24
CA LEU A 18 -22.94 1.74 -12.26
C LEU A 18 -21.91 1.65 -11.12
N ARG A 19 -21.33 2.76 -10.69
CA ARG A 19 -20.35 2.79 -9.60
C ARG A 19 -20.96 2.65 -8.21
N THR A 20 -22.26 2.89 -8.04
CA THR A 20 -22.93 2.72 -6.75
C THR A 20 -23.22 1.25 -6.42
N TYR A 21 -23.19 0.37 -7.40
CA TYR A 21 -23.36 -1.07 -7.18
C TYR A 21 -22.11 -1.68 -6.57
N ARG A 22 -22.29 -2.60 -5.60
CA ARG A 22 -21.18 -3.32 -4.93
C ARG A 22 -20.54 -4.42 -5.79
N HIS A 23 -20.98 -4.60 -7.04
CA HIS A 23 -20.46 -5.64 -7.93
C HIS A 23 -19.21 -5.15 -8.67
N PRO A 24 -18.04 -5.83 -8.53
CA PRO A 24 -16.77 -5.35 -9.06
C PRO A 24 -16.74 -5.16 -10.58
N PHE A 25 -17.50 -5.96 -11.34
CA PHE A 25 -17.61 -5.80 -12.79
C PHE A 25 -18.34 -4.50 -13.18
N LEU A 26 -19.43 -4.16 -12.47
CA LEU A 26 -20.19 -2.92 -12.71
C LEU A 26 -19.36 -1.68 -12.37
N GLN A 27 -18.57 -1.74 -11.30
CA GLN A 27 -17.66 -0.66 -10.91
C GLN A 27 -16.59 -0.42 -11.99
N LYS A 28 -16.01 -1.51 -12.56
CA LYS A 28 -15.05 -1.40 -13.68
C LYS A 28 -15.70 -0.82 -14.93
N LEU A 29 -16.92 -1.24 -15.24
CA LEU A 29 -17.68 -0.69 -16.36
C LEU A 29 -17.98 0.80 -16.14
N GLY A 30 -18.29 1.20 -14.90
CA GLY A 30 -18.44 2.59 -14.50
C GLY A 30 -17.16 3.42 -14.69
N ALA A 31 -15.98 2.87 -14.37
CA ALA A 31 -14.72 3.58 -14.61
C ALA A 31 -14.44 3.78 -16.11
N LEU A 32 -14.68 2.78 -16.93
CA LEU A 32 -14.59 2.92 -18.39
C LEU A 32 -15.61 3.93 -18.91
N GLY A 33 -16.80 3.99 -18.31
CA GLY A 33 -17.83 4.97 -18.62
C GLY A 33 -17.39 6.41 -18.37
N ILE A 34 -16.57 6.70 -17.32
CA ILE A 34 -15.99 8.02 -17.09
C ILE A 34 -15.08 8.42 -18.23
N LEU A 35 -14.21 7.51 -18.69
CA LEU A 35 -13.33 7.76 -19.84
C LEU A 35 -14.14 8.01 -21.11
N ALA A 36 -15.18 7.20 -21.35
CA ALA A 36 -16.09 7.36 -22.47
C ALA A 36 -16.83 8.70 -22.42
N THR A 37 -17.32 9.11 -21.25
CA THR A 37 -17.98 10.41 -21.05
C THR A 37 -17.01 11.57 -21.34
N SER A 38 -15.76 11.49 -20.87
CA SER A 38 -14.74 12.50 -21.13
C SER A 38 -14.40 12.58 -22.63
N TYR A 39 -14.29 11.44 -23.30
CA TYR A 39 -14.11 11.38 -24.74
C TYR A 39 -15.28 12.02 -25.49
N LEU A 40 -16.52 11.63 -25.17
CA LEU A 40 -17.74 12.17 -25.79
C LEU A 40 -17.85 13.67 -25.56
N THR A 41 -17.51 14.17 -24.38
CA THR A 41 -17.51 15.60 -24.08
C THR A 41 -16.57 16.35 -25.04
N GLY A 42 -15.31 15.92 -25.16
CA GLY A 42 -14.36 16.55 -26.09
C GLY A 42 -14.81 16.45 -27.53
N TYR A 43 -15.26 15.28 -27.99
CA TYR A 43 -15.69 15.04 -29.36
C TYR A 43 -16.95 15.82 -29.74
N LEU A 44 -18.01 15.75 -28.95
CA LEU A 44 -19.31 16.36 -29.26
C LEU A 44 -19.32 17.88 -29.16
N LEU A 45 -18.41 18.46 -28.35
CA LEU A 45 -18.26 19.92 -28.25
C LEU A 45 -17.44 20.52 -29.39
N THR A 46 -16.43 19.77 -29.92
CA THR A 46 -15.48 20.31 -30.88
C THR A 46 -15.56 19.68 -32.27
N GLY A 47 -16.24 18.56 -32.42
CA GLY A 47 -16.26 17.76 -33.65
C GLY A 47 -14.94 17.03 -33.95
N SER A 48 -13.94 17.12 -33.05
CA SER A 48 -12.61 16.54 -33.24
C SER A 48 -12.41 15.29 -32.40
N TRP A 49 -12.16 14.15 -33.04
CA TRP A 49 -11.82 12.90 -32.37
C TRP A 49 -10.53 13.00 -31.54
N GLY A 50 -9.56 13.81 -32.01
CA GLY A 50 -8.29 14.06 -31.30
C GLY A 50 -8.48 14.77 -29.96
N ILE A 51 -9.40 15.75 -29.91
CA ILE A 51 -9.76 16.44 -28.65
C ILE A 51 -10.52 15.49 -27.73
N GLY A 52 -11.42 14.67 -28.25
CA GLY A 52 -12.08 13.62 -27.47
C GLY A 52 -11.06 12.67 -26.82
N LEU A 53 -10.09 12.20 -27.61
CA LEU A 53 -9.03 11.32 -27.09
C LEU A 53 -8.14 12.06 -26.05
N ALA A 54 -7.81 13.32 -26.27
CA ALA A 54 -7.04 14.13 -25.30
C ALA A 54 -7.80 14.26 -23.98
N CYS A 55 -9.10 14.55 -24.01
CA CYS A 55 -9.94 14.61 -22.82
C CYS A 55 -9.97 13.29 -22.03
N ALA A 56 -10.13 12.17 -22.72
CA ALA A 56 -10.07 10.86 -22.05
C ALA A 56 -8.67 10.55 -21.46
N SER A 57 -7.61 10.91 -22.19
CA SER A 57 -6.22 10.69 -21.78
C SER A 57 -5.81 11.53 -20.59
N THR A 58 -6.51 12.63 -20.30
CA THR A 58 -6.22 13.52 -19.16
C THR A 58 -6.25 12.73 -17.85
N TRP A 59 -7.19 11.81 -17.66
CA TRP A 59 -7.28 10.97 -16.47
C TRP A 59 -6.05 10.08 -16.25
N LEU A 60 -5.38 9.67 -17.32
CA LEU A 60 -4.16 8.87 -17.25
C LEU A 60 -2.92 9.76 -17.03
N LEU A 61 -2.98 11.00 -17.50
CA LEU A 61 -1.85 11.94 -17.44
C LEU A 61 -1.82 12.80 -16.17
N LEU A 62 -2.98 13.08 -15.56
CA LEU A 62 -3.05 13.87 -14.32
C LEU A 62 -2.10 13.37 -13.22
N PRO A 63 -1.99 12.06 -12.94
CA PRO A 63 -1.06 11.57 -11.93
C PRO A 63 0.41 11.90 -12.24
N TRP A 64 0.76 12.06 -13.51
CA TRP A 64 2.11 12.45 -13.90
C TRP A 64 2.50 13.85 -13.42
N LEU A 65 1.56 14.77 -13.36
CA LEU A 65 1.82 16.11 -12.85
C LEU A 65 2.26 16.04 -11.38
N ASP A 66 1.54 15.25 -10.56
CA ASP A 66 1.89 15.06 -9.16
C ASP A 66 3.21 14.29 -8.98
N LEU A 67 3.41 13.23 -9.76
CA LEU A 67 4.66 12.46 -9.76
C LEU A 67 5.88 13.32 -10.11
N ILE A 68 5.77 14.21 -11.10
CA ILE A 68 6.90 15.06 -11.54
C ILE A 68 7.10 16.26 -10.61
N THR A 69 6.03 16.87 -10.13
CA THR A 69 6.12 18.11 -9.35
C THR A 69 6.42 17.89 -7.87
N ARG A 70 5.85 16.82 -7.28
CA ARG A 70 5.97 16.49 -5.86
C ARG A 70 6.87 15.26 -5.63
N ILE A 71 6.47 14.12 -6.13
CA ILE A 71 7.14 12.84 -5.80
C ILE A 71 8.59 12.79 -6.29
N ARG A 72 8.89 13.38 -7.44
CA ARG A 72 10.26 13.45 -7.95
C ARG A 72 11.20 14.25 -7.06
N LYS A 73 10.66 15.22 -6.32
CA LYS A 73 11.44 16.08 -5.41
C LYS A 73 11.59 15.45 -4.02
N LEU A 74 10.70 14.53 -3.67
CA LEU A 74 10.70 13.87 -2.38
C LEU A 74 12.02 13.09 -2.20
N THR A 75 12.70 13.36 -1.11
CA THR A 75 13.82 12.56 -0.61
C THR A 75 13.33 11.59 0.46
N LEU A 76 13.94 10.43 0.51
CA LEU A 76 13.66 9.39 1.49
C LEU A 76 14.96 9.01 2.17
N PRO A 77 14.95 8.61 3.44
CA PRO A 77 16.17 8.14 4.09
C PRO A 77 16.63 6.83 3.44
N ARG A 78 17.93 6.74 3.17
CA ARG A 78 18.55 5.51 2.69
C ARG A 78 18.50 4.42 3.76
N GLU A 79 18.66 4.81 5.03
CA GLU A 79 18.54 3.94 6.18
C GLU A 79 17.35 4.38 7.06
N LYS A 80 16.40 3.46 7.23
CA LYS A 80 15.30 3.62 8.17
C LYS A 80 15.72 2.98 9.48
N SER A 81 16.36 3.75 10.36
CA SER A 81 16.79 3.25 11.67
C SER A 81 15.60 3.22 12.61
N LEU A 82 15.17 2.01 12.96
CA LEU A 82 14.15 1.81 14.00
C LEU A 82 14.74 2.17 15.36
N ARG A 83 14.02 3.01 16.08
CA ARG A 83 14.33 3.39 17.46
C ARG A 83 13.17 3.01 18.34
N ASN A 84 13.43 2.75 19.62
CA ASN A 84 12.36 2.63 20.60
C ASN A 84 11.54 3.92 20.61
N ARG A 85 10.23 3.80 20.48
CA ARG A 85 9.31 4.92 20.35
C ARG A 85 8.12 4.71 21.27
N PRO A 86 7.81 5.67 22.16
CA PRO A 86 6.60 5.58 22.97
C PRO A 86 5.36 5.54 22.07
N PRO A 87 4.30 4.87 22.51
CA PRO A 87 3.05 4.79 21.74
C PRO A 87 2.51 6.21 21.47
N PRO A 88 1.93 6.45 20.29
CA PRO A 88 1.30 7.71 19.97
C PRO A 88 0.12 7.98 20.91
N GLY A 89 -0.15 9.25 21.17
CA GLY A 89 -1.27 9.63 22.01
C GLY A 89 -2.63 9.21 21.41
N ALA A 90 -3.62 9.01 22.27
CA ALA A 90 -4.96 8.56 21.84
C ALA A 90 -5.64 9.51 20.83
N HIS A 91 -5.24 10.78 20.75
CA HIS A 91 -5.73 11.73 19.76
C HIS A 91 -5.20 11.44 18.35
N VAL A 92 -4.03 10.78 18.22
CA VAL A 92 -3.43 10.38 16.93
C VAL A 92 -3.85 8.96 16.55
N PHE A 93 -3.89 8.05 17.53
CA PHE A 93 -4.27 6.66 17.31
C PHE A 93 -5.24 6.18 18.41
N PRO A 94 -6.53 6.52 18.32
CA PRO A 94 -7.52 6.22 19.37
C PRO A 94 -7.72 4.72 19.60
N ASN A 95 -7.63 3.90 18.57
CA ASN A 95 -7.93 2.47 18.62
C ASN A 95 -6.69 1.59 18.95
N LEU A 96 -5.55 2.18 19.31
CA LEU A 96 -4.32 1.39 19.55
C LEU A 96 -4.48 0.39 20.70
N SER A 97 -5.15 0.79 21.79
CA SER A 97 -5.38 -0.11 22.94
C SER A 97 -6.28 -1.28 22.56
N GLU A 98 -7.39 -1.02 21.88
CA GLU A 98 -8.34 -2.02 21.42
C GLU A 98 -7.68 -3.03 20.47
N LEU A 99 -6.90 -2.54 19.50
CA LEU A 99 -6.13 -3.38 18.58
C LEU A 99 -5.05 -4.18 19.32
N THR A 100 -4.43 -3.63 20.36
CA THR A 100 -3.46 -4.35 21.18
C THR A 100 -4.11 -5.51 21.90
N GLU A 101 -5.25 -5.26 22.58
CA GLU A 101 -6.01 -6.28 23.26
C GLU A 101 -6.46 -7.40 22.30
N GLU A 102 -6.98 -7.05 21.13
CA GLU A 102 -7.37 -8.03 20.10
C GLU A 102 -6.18 -8.90 19.65
N VAL A 103 -4.99 -8.32 19.47
CA VAL A 103 -3.78 -9.07 19.09
C VAL A 103 -3.35 -10.02 20.22
N GLU A 104 -3.34 -9.55 21.48
CA GLU A 104 -2.96 -10.34 22.65
C GLU A 104 -3.95 -11.47 22.95
N GLU A 105 -5.26 -11.24 22.80
CA GLU A 105 -6.30 -12.28 22.92
C GLU A 105 -6.11 -13.41 21.90
N ASN A 106 -5.48 -13.15 20.78
CA ASN A 106 -5.12 -14.15 19.78
C ASN A 106 -3.77 -14.84 20.06
N GLY A 107 -3.21 -14.69 21.26
CA GLY A 107 -2.01 -15.39 21.73
C GLY A 107 -0.69 -14.79 21.25
N PHE A 108 -0.67 -13.56 20.82
CA PHE A 108 0.54 -12.83 20.49
C PHE A 108 1.07 -12.07 21.70
N GLU A 109 2.35 -12.16 21.95
CA GLU A 109 3.03 -11.42 23.03
C GLU A 109 3.58 -10.08 22.48
N HIS A 110 3.35 -8.99 23.19
CA HIS A 110 3.95 -7.69 22.85
C HIS A 110 5.46 -7.74 23.09
N ILE A 111 6.24 -7.33 22.08
CA ILE A 111 7.70 -7.37 22.11
C ILE A 111 8.29 -5.97 22.28
N ALA A 112 7.89 -5.04 21.42
CA ALA A 112 8.46 -3.71 21.42
C ALA A 112 7.59 -2.70 20.67
N ASP A 113 7.70 -1.45 21.08
CA ASP A 113 7.25 -0.28 20.36
C ASP A 113 8.46 0.37 19.68
N ALA A 114 8.41 0.49 18.36
CA ALA A 114 9.50 1.03 17.55
C ALA A 114 8.98 2.00 16.50
N GLY A 115 9.86 2.82 15.96
CA GLY A 115 9.48 3.74 14.91
C GLY A 115 10.68 4.43 14.27
N TRP A 116 10.42 5.17 13.22
CA TRP A 116 11.38 6.04 12.57
C TRP A 116 10.67 7.29 12.02
N ASP A 117 11.44 8.38 11.89
CA ASP A 117 10.97 9.68 11.43
C ASP A 117 11.83 10.15 10.26
N TRP A 118 11.21 10.88 9.33
CA TRP A 118 11.89 11.56 8.25
C TRP A 118 11.08 12.75 7.80
N GLU A 119 11.61 13.96 8.00
CA GLU A 119 10.87 15.21 7.75
C GLU A 119 9.49 15.17 8.43
N ASP A 120 8.42 15.32 7.67
CA ASP A 120 7.04 15.28 8.14
C ASP A 120 6.42 13.87 8.12
N TYR A 121 7.22 12.84 7.87
CA TYR A 121 6.78 11.45 7.85
C TYR A 121 7.18 10.75 9.14
N GLN A 122 6.22 10.15 9.82
CA GLN A 122 6.42 9.39 11.04
C GLN A 122 5.81 8.00 10.87
N GLN A 123 6.54 6.99 11.26
CA GLN A 123 6.03 5.63 11.30
C GLN A 123 6.26 5.01 12.67
N PHE A 124 5.19 4.48 13.23
CA PHE A 124 5.18 3.73 14.48
C PHE A 124 4.83 2.28 14.20
N PHE A 125 5.46 1.37 14.93
CA PHE A 125 5.21 -0.06 14.92
C PHE A 125 5.06 -0.54 16.35
N ARG A 126 3.95 -1.20 16.67
CA ARG A 126 3.83 -2.07 17.83
C ARG A 126 4.03 -3.49 17.36
N LEU A 127 5.09 -4.13 17.83
CA LEU A 127 5.54 -5.43 17.37
C LEU A 127 5.13 -6.51 18.36
N PHE A 128 4.63 -7.62 17.82
CA PHE A 128 4.21 -8.79 18.58
C PHE A 128 4.80 -10.06 17.95
N TYR A 129 4.86 -11.12 18.75
CA TYR A 129 5.29 -12.42 18.26
C TYR A 129 4.47 -13.54 18.90
N ARG A 130 4.14 -14.52 18.10
CA ARG A 130 3.52 -15.77 18.53
C ARG A 130 4.46 -16.92 18.21
N ALA A 131 5.13 -17.46 19.25
CA ALA A 131 6.24 -18.40 19.13
C ALA A 131 5.79 -19.78 18.63
N ASP A 132 4.63 -20.29 19.08
CA ASP A 132 4.08 -21.59 18.68
C ASP A 132 3.80 -21.68 17.18
N GLU A 133 3.40 -20.58 16.55
CA GLU A 133 3.13 -20.52 15.11
C GLU A 133 4.25 -19.83 14.30
N ARG A 134 5.26 -19.27 14.97
CA ARG A 134 6.38 -18.54 14.35
C ARG A 134 5.91 -17.37 13.47
N VAL A 135 4.93 -16.63 13.97
CA VAL A 135 4.33 -15.49 13.30
C VAL A 135 4.64 -14.22 14.06
N GLN A 136 5.18 -13.24 13.37
CA GLN A 136 5.33 -11.88 13.83
C GLN A 136 4.10 -11.09 13.40
N ALA A 137 3.53 -10.29 14.30
CA ALA A 137 2.49 -9.32 13.99
C ALA A 137 2.99 -7.89 14.24
N ALA A 138 2.43 -6.95 13.51
CA ALA A 138 2.70 -5.53 13.70
C ALA A 138 1.42 -4.71 13.52
N VAL A 139 1.13 -3.86 14.49
CA VAL A 139 0.19 -2.73 14.35
C VAL A 139 1.02 -1.53 13.91
N CYS A 140 0.76 -1.06 12.70
CA CYS A 140 1.55 -0.02 12.06
C CYS A 140 0.73 1.25 11.93
N LEU A 141 1.23 2.39 12.40
CA LEU A 141 0.69 3.72 12.14
C LEU A 141 1.64 4.48 11.24
N VAL A 142 1.09 5.10 10.22
CA VAL A 142 1.77 6.07 9.36
C VAL A 142 1.09 7.41 9.57
N ASP A 143 1.89 8.40 9.93
CA ASP A 143 1.46 9.79 10.07
C ASP A 143 2.32 10.67 9.15
N GLN A 144 1.67 11.34 8.21
CA GLN A 144 2.31 12.21 7.23
C GLN A 144 1.45 13.45 7.00
N GLN A 145 1.83 14.58 7.58
CA GLN A 145 1.15 15.87 7.45
C GLN A 145 -0.36 15.76 7.70
N ASP A 146 -1.16 15.73 6.62
CA ASP A 146 -2.62 15.73 6.66
C ASP A 146 -3.23 14.32 6.57
N VAL A 147 -2.41 13.27 6.48
CA VAL A 147 -2.87 11.89 6.30
C VAL A 147 -2.28 10.99 7.37
N ALA A 148 -3.14 10.51 8.27
CA ALA A 148 -2.79 9.45 9.21
C ALA A 148 -3.64 8.21 8.92
N PHE A 149 -3.01 7.05 8.89
CA PHE A 149 -3.70 5.76 8.75
C PHE A 149 -2.92 4.65 9.43
N TYR A 150 -3.63 3.62 9.83
CA TYR A 150 -3.02 2.41 10.37
C TYR A 150 -3.29 1.20 9.48
N TYR A 151 -2.49 0.19 9.64
CA TYR A 151 -2.66 -1.13 9.03
C TYR A 151 -2.05 -2.22 9.90
N LEU A 152 -2.53 -3.42 9.71
CA LEU A 152 -2.05 -4.63 10.36
C LEU A 152 -1.17 -5.42 9.40
N SER A 153 -0.12 -6.03 9.91
CA SER A 153 0.79 -6.86 9.13
C SER A 153 1.17 -8.11 9.92
N LEU A 154 1.05 -9.26 9.29
CA LEU A 154 1.49 -10.55 9.80
C LEU A 154 2.59 -11.07 8.91
N SER A 155 3.69 -11.55 9.47
CA SER A 155 4.83 -12.04 8.72
C SER A 155 5.41 -13.31 9.33
N SER A 156 5.73 -14.28 8.48
CA SER A 156 6.47 -15.48 8.82
C SER A 156 7.70 -15.62 7.95
N ARG A 157 8.82 -16.01 8.53
CA ARG A 157 10.08 -16.24 7.82
C ARG A 157 10.29 -17.71 7.58
N ALA A 158 10.50 -18.12 6.35
CA ALA A 158 10.90 -19.47 6.04
C ALA A 158 12.43 -19.61 6.16
N LYS A 159 12.88 -20.85 6.49
CA LYS A 159 14.31 -21.16 6.64
C LYS A 159 15.14 -20.95 5.37
N ASP A 160 14.49 -20.85 4.20
CA ASP A 160 15.12 -20.51 2.93
C ASP A 160 15.31 -18.99 2.72
N GLY A 161 14.93 -18.18 3.71
CA GLY A 161 14.99 -16.72 3.66
C GLY A 161 13.78 -16.04 3.00
N THR A 162 12.76 -16.80 2.59
CA THR A 162 11.52 -16.23 2.06
C THR A 162 10.69 -15.64 3.19
N ILE A 163 10.18 -14.44 3.00
CA ILE A 163 9.30 -13.75 3.94
C ILE A 163 7.87 -13.79 3.39
N TRP A 164 6.98 -14.37 4.17
CA TRP A 164 5.56 -14.49 3.86
C TRP A 164 4.81 -13.45 4.67
N THR A 165 4.17 -12.47 4.01
CA THR A 165 3.48 -11.37 4.68
C THR A 165 2.03 -11.29 4.24
N THR A 166 1.12 -11.16 5.20
CA THR A 166 -0.29 -10.80 4.96
C THR A 166 -0.55 -9.46 5.64
N TRP A 167 -1.12 -8.51 4.91
CA TRP A 167 -1.43 -7.18 5.44
C TRP A 167 -2.67 -6.57 4.80
N ASN A 168 -3.29 -5.65 5.52
CA ASN A 168 -4.42 -4.85 5.02
C ASN A 168 -3.98 -3.42 4.61
N TYR A 169 -2.70 -3.25 4.20
CA TYR A 169 -2.16 -1.96 3.78
C TYR A 169 -3.03 -1.34 2.67
N PRO A 170 -3.59 -0.12 2.87
CA PRO A 170 -4.65 0.41 2.01
C PRO A 170 -4.16 0.87 0.63
N PHE A 171 -2.89 1.28 0.51
CA PHE A 171 -2.35 1.87 -0.71
C PHE A 171 -1.53 0.88 -1.53
N SER A 172 -1.27 1.24 -2.79
CA SER A 172 -0.31 0.52 -3.63
C SER A 172 1.11 0.56 -3.09
N TYR A 173 1.91 -0.39 -3.58
CA TYR A 173 3.33 -0.42 -3.23
C TYR A 173 4.04 0.82 -3.75
N SER A 174 4.65 1.58 -2.84
CA SER A 174 5.54 2.68 -3.17
C SER A 174 6.93 2.19 -3.63
N LEU A 175 7.33 0.99 -3.23
CA LEU A 175 8.57 0.35 -3.61
C LEU A 175 8.31 -1.01 -4.25
N LYS A 176 9.18 -1.42 -5.18
CA LYS A 176 9.13 -2.75 -5.77
C LYS A 176 9.52 -3.79 -4.72
N LEU A 177 8.68 -4.78 -4.49
CA LEU A 177 8.96 -5.87 -3.53
C LEU A 177 10.22 -6.63 -3.93
N ALA A 178 11.04 -6.97 -2.93
CA ALA A 178 12.20 -7.82 -3.12
C ALA A 178 11.77 -9.25 -3.51
N PRO A 179 12.57 -10.00 -4.30
CA PRO A 179 12.16 -11.31 -4.83
C PRO A 179 11.83 -12.36 -3.78
N HIS A 180 12.42 -12.26 -2.59
CA HIS A 180 12.19 -13.16 -1.46
C HIS A 180 10.94 -12.79 -0.63
N TRP A 181 10.22 -11.72 -0.96
CA TRP A 181 8.97 -11.35 -0.31
C TRP A 181 7.77 -11.89 -1.07
N ARG A 182 6.91 -12.58 -0.36
CA ARG A 182 5.61 -13.06 -0.82
C ARG A 182 4.53 -12.35 -0.03
N VAL A 183 3.71 -11.59 -0.71
CA VAL A 183 2.71 -10.75 -0.06
C VAL A 183 1.31 -11.16 -0.47
N ASN A 184 0.49 -11.44 0.54
CA ASN A 184 -0.95 -11.55 0.46
C ASN A 184 -1.54 -10.21 0.91
N ARG A 185 -2.08 -9.43 0.00
CA ARG A 185 -2.75 -8.16 0.33
C ARG A 185 -4.24 -8.40 0.45
N VAL A 186 -4.76 -8.20 1.63
CA VAL A 186 -6.18 -8.32 1.92
C VAL A 186 -6.82 -6.93 1.83
N LYS A 187 -8.04 -6.86 1.30
CA LYS A 187 -8.80 -5.61 1.17
C LYS A 187 -9.89 -5.58 2.25
N GLY A 188 -10.15 -4.39 2.74
CA GLY A 188 -11.22 -4.12 3.67
C GLY A 188 -10.76 -3.90 5.10
N ASP A 189 -11.72 -3.53 5.92
CA ASP A 189 -11.55 -3.36 7.35
C ASP A 189 -11.82 -4.71 8.00
N LEU A 190 -10.75 -5.49 8.19
CA LEU A 190 -10.76 -6.82 8.77
C LEU A 190 -10.33 -6.74 10.23
N SER A 191 -10.94 -7.58 11.07
CA SER A 191 -10.43 -7.87 12.41
C SER A 191 -9.04 -8.50 12.34
N PHE A 192 -8.31 -8.43 13.44
CA PHE A 192 -7.01 -9.09 13.51
C PHE A 192 -7.13 -10.62 13.33
N LEU A 193 -8.17 -11.23 13.91
CA LEU A 193 -8.42 -12.66 13.76
C LEU A 193 -8.63 -13.06 12.30
N GLU A 194 -9.46 -12.33 11.55
CA GLU A 194 -9.69 -12.60 10.12
C GLU A 194 -8.39 -12.47 9.30
N LEU A 195 -7.58 -11.45 9.58
CA LEU A 195 -6.29 -11.28 8.94
C LEU A 195 -5.32 -12.41 9.27
N PHE A 196 -5.36 -12.92 10.50
CA PHE A 196 -4.54 -14.04 10.96
C PHE A 196 -4.95 -15.35 10.30
N GLU A 197 -6.25 -15.61 10.18
CA GLU A 197 -6.75 -16.78 9.45
C GLU A 197 -6.36 -16.73 7.96
N ASP A 198 -6.44 -15.55 7.35
CA ASP A 198 -5.97 -15.34 5.98
C ASP A 198 -4.46 -15.60 5.84
N HIS A 199 -3.67 -15.24 6.84
CA HIS A 199 -2.23 -15.52 6.84
C HIS A 199 -1.96 -17.03 6.92
N ARG A 200 -2.65 -17.75 7.80
CA ARG A 200 -2.58 -19.22 7.89
C ARG A 200 -2.99 -19.89 6.58
N ALA A 201 -4.10 -19.44 5.97
CA ALA A 201 -4.57 -19.94 4.69
C ALA A 201 -3.56 -19.69 3.57
N PHE A 202 -2.89 -18.51 3.58
CA PHE A 202 -1.85 -18.16 2.63
C PHE A 202 -0.63 -19.07 2.74
N LEU A 203 -0.12 -19.32 3.96
CA LEU A 203 0.98 -20.27 4.19
C LEU A 203 0.60 -21.69 3.74
N LYS A 204 -0.56 -22.17 4.16
CA LYS A 204 -1.09 -23.52 3.79
C LYS A 204 -1.22 -23.68 2.28
N LYS A 205 -1.76 -22.68 1.58
CA LYS A 205 -1.90 -22.69 0.11
C LYS A 205 -0.56 -22.89 -0.60
N HIS A 206 0.52 -22.41 -0.01
CA HIS A 206 1.87 -22.53 -0.59
C HIS A 206 2.69 -23.68 -0.01
N GLY A 207 2.07 -24.55 0.80
CA GLY A 207 2.72 -25.72 1.38
C GLY A 207 3.74 -25.38 2.47
N ILE A 208 3.61 -24.21 3.12
CA ILE A 208 4.51 -23.79 4.18
C ILE A 208 3.96 -24.30 5.51
N ALA A 209 4.57 -25.37 6.01
CA ALA A 209 4.28 -25.90 7.33
C ALA A 209 5.11 -25.18 8.41
N PRO A 210 4.67 -25.18 9.68
CA PRO A 210 5.37 -24.49 10.77
C PRO A 210 6.85 -24.90 10.93
N GLU A 211 7.17 -26.15 10.61
CA GLU A 211 8.53 -26.70 10.70
C GLU A 211 9.49 -26.07 9.67
N LEU A 212 8.96 -25.53 8.57
CA LEU A 212 9.72 -24.83 7.54
C LEU A 212 9.97 -23.36 7.92
N LEU A 213 9.27 -22.84 8.92
CA LEU A 213 9.45 -21.48 9.40
C LEU A 213 10.66 -21.41 10.35
N GLU A 214 11.30 -20.26 10.36
CA GLU A 214 12.36 -19.91 11.28
C GLU A 214 11.77 -19.48 12.63
N GLU A 215 12.35 -19.99 13.71
CA GLU A 215 12.05 -19.51 15.05
C GLU A 215 12.85 -18.24 15.32
N LEU A 216 12.17 -17.15 15.59
CA LEU A 216 12.81 -15.88 15.88
C LEU A 216 12.98 -15.69 17.37
N ASP A 217 14.12 -15.16 17.75
CA ASP A 217 14.32 -14.58 19.07
C ASP A 217 13.49 -13.30 19.17
N ALA A 218 12.54 -13.28 20.10
CA ALA A 218 11.62 -12.16 20.29
C ALA A 218 12.35 -10.81 20.45
N GLU A 219 13.44 -10.78 21.21
CA GLU A 219 14.22 -9.55 21.43
C GLU A 219 14.87 -9.00 20.15
N ARG A 220 15.06 -9.86 19.15
CA ARG A 220 15.69 -9.50 17.87
C ARG A 220 14.70 -9.05 16.79
N ILE A 221 13.40 -9.18 17.01
CA ILE A 221 12.36 -8.82 16.04
C ILE A 221 12.51 -7.38 15.51
N PRO A 222 12.75 -6.34 16.34
CA PRO A 222 12.95 -4.98 15.82
C PRO A 222 14.16 -4.88 14.87
N LEU A 223 15.23 -5.63 15.13
CA LEU A 223 16.40 -5.68 14.25
C LEU A 223 16.10 -6.38 12.93
N GLU A 224 15.32 -7.45 12.95
CA GLU A 224 14.90 -8.14 11.72
C GLU A 224 13.98 -7.25 10.85
N VAL A 225 13.05 -6.53 11.47
CA VAL A 225 12.23 -5.52 10.75
C VAL A 225 13.10 -4.44 10.13
N GLN A 226 14.08 -3.92 10.87
CA GLN A 226 15.01 -2.91 10.34
C GLN A 226 15.84 -3.46 9.18
N LYS A 227 16.30 -4.70 9.26
CA LYS A 227 17.03 -5.38 8.19
C LYS A 227 16.18 -5.52 6.92
N ASP A 228 14.90 -5.85 7.07
CA ASP A 228 13.96 -5.92 5.95
C ASP A 228 13.74 -4.57 5.29
N LEU A 229 13.56 -3.52 6.08
CA LEU A 229 13.43 -2.17 5.55
C LEU A 229 14.67 -1.74 4.75
N ARG A 230 15.87 -2.07 5.24
CA ARG A 230 17.14 -1.82 4.54
C ARG A 230 17.24 -2.65 3.24
N ALA A 231 16.92 -3.94 3.31
CA ALA A 231 16.93 -4.83 2.14
C ALA A 231 15.97 -4.35 1.05
N GLN A 232 14.81 -3.83 1.44
CA GLN A 232 13.83 -3.27 0.52
C GLN A 232 14.36 -2.01 -0.20
N VAL A 233 15.02 -1.10 0.52
CA VAL A 233 15.65 0.09 -0.09
C VAL A 233 16.79 -0.33 -1.00
N ALA A 234 17.67 -1.25 -0.56
CA ALA A 234 18.78 -1.75 -1.35
C ALA A 234 18.33 -2.44 -2.65
N HIS A 235 17.26 -3.25 -2.58
CA HIS A 235 16.65 -3.86 -3.77
C HIS A 235 16.16 -2.81 -4.76
N ASN A 236 15.51 -1.74 -4.28
CA ASN A 236 14.98 -0.69 -5.15
C ASN A 236 16.07 0.20 -5.77
N LEU A 237 17.19 0.40 -5.08
CA LEU A 237 18.39 1.01 -5.64
C LEU A 237 18.99 0.14 -6.76
N ALA A 238 19.18 -1.15 -6.51
CA ALA A 238 19.68 -2.10 -7.51
C ALA A 238 18.74 -2.24 -8.71
N ALA A 239 17.42 -2.22 -8.48
CA ALA A 239 16.42 -2.24 -9.54
C ALA A 239 16.29 -0.92 -10.33
N GLY A 240 16.98 0.15 -9.90
CA GLY A 240 16.92 1.46 -10.51
C GLY A 240 15.59 2.19 -10.32
N VAL A 241 14.75 1.76 -9.38
CA VAL A 241 13.53 2.44 -8.94
C VAL A 241 13.89 3.68 -8.12
N LEU A 242 14.84 3.52 -7.21
CA LEU A 242 15.45 4.60 -6.45
C LEU A 242 16.83 4.94 -7.03
N LYS A 243 17.29 6.14 -6.75
CA LYS A 243 18.65 6.59 -7.01
C LYS A 243 19.18 7.34 -5.78
N PRO A 244 20.48 7.25 -5.47
CA PRO A 244 21.06 7.98 -4.34
C PRO A 244 21.06 9.49 -4.58
N VAL A 245 20.94 10.23 -3.48
CA VAL A 245 21.11 11.68 -3.40
C VAL A 245 22.05 11.93 -2.23
N GLY A 246 23.35 12.02 -2.52
CA GLY A 246 24.37 12.00 -1.46
C GLY A 246 24.47 10.64 -0.77
N ASP A 247 24.96 10.64 0.49
CA ASP A 247 25.25 9.42 1.24
C ASP A 247 24.05 8.88 2.04
N ALA A 248 23.19 9.78 2.52
CA ALA A 248 22.13 9.45 3.47
C ALA A 248 20.73 9.35 2.84
N GLU A 249 20.56 9.83 1.61
CA GLU A 249 19.25 10.00 0.99
C GLU A 249 19.12 9.25 -0.33
N VAL A 250 17.87 8.94 -0.65
CA VAL A 250 17.47 8.37 -1.94
C VAL A 250 16.24 9.10 -2.47
N ARG A 251 16.02 9.08 -3.77
CA ARG A 251 14.82 9.59 -4.41
C ARG A 251 14.37 8.70 -5.56
N TYR A 252 13.13 8.86 -6.00
CA TYR A 252 12.65 8.15 -7.17
C TYR A 252 13.40 8.57 -8.45
N SER A 253 13.84 7.58 -9.21
CA SER A 253 14.34 7.76 -10.57
C SER A 253 13.17 7.93 -11.54
N TRP A 254 13.43 8.22 -12.82
CA TRP A 254 12.39 8.19 -13.86
C TRP A 254 11.72 6.81 -13.99
N ARG A 255 12.51 5.75 -13.83
CA ARG A 255 11.99 4.36 -13.78
C ARG A 255 11.09 4.15 -12.56
N GLY A 256 11.45 4.78 -11.43
CA GLY A 256 10.63 4.77 -10.23
C GLY A 256 9.31 5.51 -10.39
N LEU A 257 9.31 6.67 -11.05
CA LEU A 257 8.08 7.40 -11.35
C LEU A 257 7.16 6.60 -12.29
N LEU A 258 7.72 5.94 -13.31
CA LEU A 258 6.96 5.04 -14.18
C LEU A 258 6.37 3.85 -13.39
N PHE A 259 7.15 3.28 -12.47
CA PHE A 259 6.67 2.21 -11.59
C PHE A 259 5.48 2.68 -10.75
N LEU A 260 5.56 3.84 -10.10
CA LEU A 260 4.47 4.43 -9.31
C LEU A 260 3.23 4.71 -10.16
N TRP A 261 3.41 5.24 -11.35
CA TRP A 261 2.31 5.46 -12.28
C TRP A 261 1.59 4.16 -12.66
N LEU A 262 2.36 3.10 -12.95
CA LEU A 262 1.78 1.77 -13.22
C LEU A 262 1.05 1.19 -12.00
N GLN A 263 1.57 1.44 -10.77
CA GLN A 263 0.86 1.05 -9.56
C GLN A 263 -0.45 1.83 -9.40
N PHE A 264 -0.43 3.12 -9.65
CA PHE A 264 -1.62 3.96 -9.64
C PHE A 264 -2.68 3.46 -10.65
N LEU A 265 -2.28 3.15 -11.89
CA LEU A 265 -3.19 2.56 -12.88
C LEU A 265 -3.76 1.21 -12.43
N ARG A 266 -2.94 0.37 -11.81
CA ARG A 266 -3.41 -0.89 -11.22
C ARG A 266 -4.44 -0.67 -10.13
N ASP A 267 -4.23 0.32 -9.27
CA ASP A 267 -5.18 0.62 -8.21
C ASP A 267 -6.46 1.20 -8.79
N LEU A 268 -6.38 2.06 -9.78
CA LEU A 268 -7.56 2.58 -10.47
C LEU A 268 -8.43 1.44 -11.03
N VAL A 269 -7.80 0.41 -11.61
CA VAL A 269 -8.51 -0.80 -12.10
C VAL A 269 -8.99 -1.71 -10.96
N ARG A 270 -8.31 -1.71 -9.81
CA ARG A 270 -8.67 -2.56 -8.66
C ARG A 270 -9.70 -1.93 -7.73
N LEU A 271 -9.70 -0.60 -7.61
CA LEU A 271 -10.67 0.17 -6.83
C LEU A 271 -12.01 0.30 -7.57
N THR A 272 -12.01 0.02 -8.84
CA THR A 272 -13.18 -0.13 -9.68
C THR A 272 -13.44 -1.63 -9.90
#